data_d12955131a2cce24b04be7e0e9b6bb3e
#
_entry.id   d12955131a2cce24b04be7e0e9b6bb3e
#
_cell.length_a   1.000
_cell.length_b   1.000
_cell.length_c   1.000
_cell.angle_alpha   90.00
_cell.angle_beta   90.00
_cell.angle_gamma   90.00
#
_symmetry.space_group_name_H-M   'P 1'
#
loop_
_entity.id
_entity.type
_entity.pdbx_description
1 polymer ?
#
loop_
_entity_poly.entity_id
_entity_poly.type
_entity_poly.pdbx_seq_one_letter_code
_entity_poly.pdbx_strand_id
1 'polypeptide(L)'
;ALNELVLEAGYAYWDWYLQFNAGQVLREALAVGAVRLDAMRQMAELGDRPLIDTVEAAIQYQTRAAALAEQEAKLAVATAFLNRYLWKPDGTPLELNLATQPLSAATLVGQAPKPMYTGPVDSLVAQHPYLGILNFKLDVLAIEKRYNQEQLKPQIELKYNFLNEPIQYNPLAQFSINDYKWGVSAQMPLFLRKERAAVQQTKLKIEQTTFERQDRIAELTAKMLSARAEYLNAQKQLVIYTENAASTKKLLAAELNLFETGESSLFMVNMRESAAFVAALKVVEYQAKCEQLWLKWEFLQASLVR
;
A
#
# COMPACT_ATOMS: atom_id res chain seq x y z
N ALA A 1 -7.78 -7.64 -4.37
CA ALA A 1 -7.53 -8.54 -3.21
C ALA A 1 -6.04 -8.90 -3.06
N LEU A 2 -5.41 -9.72 -3.97
CA LEU A 2 -4.03 -10.17 -3.78
C LEU A 2 -3.01 -9.01 -3.79
N ASN A 3 -3.09 -8.10 -4.77
CA ASN A 3 -2.23 -6.90 -4.82
C ASN A 3 -2.39 -6.00 -3.60
N GLU A 4 -3.57 -5.87 -3.04
CA GLU A 4 -3.83 -5.12 -1.82
C GLU A 4 -3.15 -5.77 -0.61
N LEU A 5 -3.27 -7.10 -0.48
CA LEU A 5 -2.61 -7.86 0.57
C LEU A 5 -1.09 -7.69 0.53
N VAL A 6 -0.49 -7.75 -0.68
CA VAL A 6 0.97 -7.56 -0.86
C VAL A 6 1.37 -6.12 -0.52
N LEU A 7 0.56 -5.13 -0.89
CA LEU A 7 0.80 -3.73 -0.52
C LEU A 7 0.77 -3.54 0.99
N GLU A 8 -0.27 -4.05 1.67
CA GLU A 8 -0.41 -3.96 3.13
C GLU A 8 0.76 -4.66 3.85
N ALA A 9 1.14 -5.86 3.40
CA ALA A 9 2.29 -6.59 3.95
C ALA A 9 3.60 -5.81 3.75
N GLY A 10 3.78 -5.20 2.57
CA GLY A 10 4.92 -4.35 2.29
C GLY A 10 4.98 -3.11 3.16
N TYR A 11 3.84 -2.45 3.40
CA TYR A 11 3.77 -1.33 4.34
C TYR A 11 4.09 -1.76 5.78
N ALA A 12 3.58 -2.91 6.23
CA ALA A 12 3.90 -3.44 7.55
C ALA A 12 5.40 -3.74 7.69
N TYR A 13 6.06 -4.28 6.63
CA TYR A 13 7.50 -4.51 6.64
C TYR A 13 8.30 -3.21 6.73
N TRP A 14 7.95 -2.18 5.94
CA TRP A 14 8.69 -0.92 5.94
C TRP A 14 8.43 -0.06 7.18
N ASP A 15 7.26 -0.22 7.82
CA ASP A 15 7.04 0.35 9.15
C ASP A 15 7.88 -0.35 10.21
N TRP A 16 7.91 -1.68 10.23
CA TRP A 16 8.81 -2.44 11.11
C TRP A 16 10.29 -2.09 10.91
N TYR A 17 10.74 -1.94 9.63
CA TYR A 17 12.06 -1.46 9.28
C TYR A 17 12.37 -0.09 9.90
N LEU A 18 11.44 0.85 9.77
CA LEU A 18 11.55 2.20 10.33
C LEU A 18 11.71 2.15 11.85
N GLN A 19 10.79 1.43 12.54
CA GLN A 19 10.81 1.38 14.00
C GLN A 19 12.07 0.68 14.54
N PHE A 20 12.54 -0.36 13.87
CA PHE A 20 13.77 -1.06 14.26
C PHE A 20 15.00 -0.15 14.14
N ASN A 21 15.20 0.47 12.97
CA ASN A 21 16.38 1.30 12.73
C ASN A 21 16.34 2.62 13.54
N ALA A 22 15.17 3.21 13.76
CA ALA A 22 15.03 4.33 14.68
C ALA A 22 15.39 3.94 16.12
N GLY A 23 15.00 2.74 16.55
CA GLY A 23 15.41 2.18 17.83
C GLY A 23 16.92 2.02 17.98
N GLN A 24 17.63 1.64 16.89
CA GLN A 24 19.11 1.56 16.92
C GLN A 24 19.72 2.94 17.13
N VAL A 25 19.29 3.96 16.40
CA VAL A 25 19.76 5.34 16.57
C VAL A 25 19.54 5.83 18.00
N LEU A 26 18.37 5.55 18.61
CA LEU A 26 18.08 5.97 19.98
C LEU A 26 18.87 5.19 21.02
N ARG A 27 19.16 3.90 20.80
CA ARG A 27 20.06 3.13 21.69
C ARG A 27 21.48 3.69 21.67
N GLU A 28 22.00 4.03 20.49
CA GLU A 28 23.29 4.70 20.37
C GLU A 28 23.28 6.05 21.10
N ALA A 29 22.22 6.86 20.92
CA ALA A 29 22.06 8.12 21.61
C ALA A 29 22.03 7.97 23.15
N LEU A 30 21.34 6.95 23.65
CA LEU A 30 21.27 6.66 25.08
C LEU A 30 22.62 6.21 25.63
N ALA A 31 23.34 5.34 24.90
CA ALA A 31 24.66 4.86 25.31
C ALA A 31 25.66 6.04 25.43
N VAL A 32 25.68 6.95 24.45
CA VAL A 32 26.50 8.17 24.51
C VAL A 32 26.10 9.04 25.69
N GLY A 33 24.79 9.19 25.93
CA GLY A 33 24.26 9.94 27.07
C GLY A 33 24.67 9.38 28.42
N ALA A 34 24.69 8.04 28.56
CA ALA A 34 25.12 7.36 29.80
C ALA A 34 26.61 7.64 30.10
N VAL A 35 27.49 7.47 29.10
CA VAL A 35 28.93 7.76 29.25
C VAL A 35 29.17 9.22 29.65
N ARG A 36 28.42 10.16 29.03
CA ARG A 36 28.54 11.58 29.34
C ARG A 36 28.07 11.91 30.76
N LEU A 37 26.95 11.36 31.19
CA LEU A 37 26.44 11.57 32.53
C LEU A 37 27.43 11.09 33.59
N ASP A 38 28.04 9.95 33.36
CA ASP A 38 29.06 9.40 34.25
C ASP A 38 30.32 10.28 34.32
N ALA A 39 30.80 10.72 33.14
CA ALA A 39 31.93 11.66 33.06
C ALA A 39 31.64 12.98 33.77
N MET A 40 30.45 13.56 33.62
CA MET A 40 30.08 14.82 34.30
C MET A 40 29.99 14.64 35.81
N ARG A 41 29.53 13.50 36.30
CA ARG A 41 29.52 13.20 37.77
C ARG A 41 30.94 13.16 38.32
N GLN A 42 31.83 12.44 37.64
CA GLN A 42 33.22 12.33 38.11
C GLN A 42 33.93 13.70 38.10
N MET A 43 33.77 14.51 37.05
CA MET A 43 34.34 15.84 36.97
C MET A 43 33.77 16.80 38.01
N ALA A 44 32.47 16.68 38.37
CA ALA A 44 31.88 17.50 39.41
C ALA A 44 32.36 17.09 40.82
N GLU A 45 32.57 15.79 41.09
CA GLU A 45 33.15 15.30 42.32
C GLU A 45 34.60 15.78 42.52
N LEU A 46 35.40 15.91 41.41
CA LEU A 46 36.73 16.45 41.43
C LEU A 46 36.79 17.98 41.50
N GLY A 47 35.66 18.66 41.36
CA GLY A 47 35.56 20.12 41.34
C GLY A 47 35.94 20.79 39.99
N ASP A 48 36.15 19.99 38.97
CA ASP A 48 36.55 20.47 37.62
C ASP A 48 35.35 21.05 36.82
N ARG A 49 34.13 20.68 37.20
CA ARG A 49 32.89 21.16 36.52
C ARG A 49 31.81 21.52 37.56
N PRO A 50 30.94 22.47 37.22
CA PRO A 50 29.81 22.84 38.07
C PRO A 50 28.79 21.67 38.21
N LEU A 51 28.15 21.55 39.37
CA LEU A 51 27.11 20.54 39.64
C LEU A 51 25.90 20.66 38.66
N ILE A 52 25.65 21.85 38.12
CA ILE A 52 24.57 22.07 37.16
C ILE A 52 24.78 21.28 35.88
N ASP A 53 26.02 21.05 35.44
CA ASP A 53 26.32 20.23 34.25
C ASP A 53 25.93 18.78 34.47
N THR A 54 26.00 18.27 35.68
CA THR A 54 25.51 16.91 36.02
C THR A 54 24.01 16.80 35.91
N VAL A 55 23.28 17.85 36.37
CA VAL A 55 21.82 17.90 36.25
C VAL A 55 21.39 17.98 34.81
N GLU A 56 22.07 18.78 33.98
CA GLU A 56 21.80 18.88 32.54
C GLU A 56 22.05 17.55 31.82
N ALA A 57 23.17 16.89 32.11
CA ALA A 57 23.47 15.57 31.53
C ALA A 57 22.43 14.51 31.97
N ALA A 58 21.95 14.57 33.22
CA ALA A 58 20.92 13.67 33.70
C ALA A 58 19.58 13.89 33.02
N ILE A 59 19.17 15.13 32.78
CA ILE A 59 17.95 15.48 32.03
C ILE A 59 18.04 14.94 30.61
N GLN A 60 19.16 15.13 29.92
CA GLN A 60 19.35 14.62 28.56
C GLN A 60 19.30 13.09 28.51
N TYR A 61 19.94 12.41 29.45
CA TYR A 61 19.87 10.94 29.57
C TYR A 61 18.41 10.46 29.75
N GLN A 62 17.67 11.07 30.70
CA GLN A 62 16.28 10.72 30.97
C GLN A 62 15.38 10.95 29.73
N THR A 63 15.58 12.05 29.02
CA THR A 63 14.84 12.36 27.78
C THR A 63 15.07 11.30 26.71
N ARG A 64 16.32 10.86 26.53
CA ARG A 64 16.70 9.80 25.58
C ARG A 64 16.14 8.43 26.01
N ALA A 65 16.18 8.13 27.31
CA ALA A 65 15.61 6.90 27.85
C ALA A 65 14.10 6.84 27.61
N ALA A 66 13.39 7.94 27.83
CA ALA A 66 11.95 8.02 27.54
C ALA A 66 11.64 7.86 26.06
N ALA A 67 12.42 8.51 25.19
CA ALA A 67 12.28 8.36 23.73
C ALA A 67 12.55 6.93 23.23
N LEU A 68 13.54 6.25 23.83
CA LEU A 68 13.82 4.84 23.51
C LEU A 68 12.68 3.93 23.97
N ALA A 69 12.15 4.11 25.17
CA ALA A 69 11.04 3.32 25.67
C ALA A 69 9.78 3.47 24.80
N GLU A 70 9.47 4.69 24.35
CA GLU A 70 8.39 4.94 23.38
C GLU A 70 8.66 4.23 22.04
N GLN A 71 9.90 4.28 21.57
CA GLN A 71 10.29 3.65 20.31
C GLN A 71 10.22 2.11 20.37
N GLU A 72 10.58 1.51 21.49
CA GLU A 72 10.45 0.07 21.73
C GLU A 72 8.98 -0.38 21.73
N ALA A 73 8.09 0.42 22.28
CA ALA A 73 6.65 0.18 22.18
C ALA A 73 6.17 0.24 20.71
N LYS A 74 6.61 1.23 19.93
CA LYS A 74 6.30 1.33 18.48
C LYS A 74 6.83 0.12 17.72
N LEU A 75 8.04 -0.34 18.02
CA LEU A 75 8.62 -1.54 17.41
C LEU A 75 7.81 -2.80 17.74
N ALA A 76 7.37 -2.96 18.97
CA ALA A 76 6.53 -4.09 19.38
C ALA A 76 5.21 -4.11 18.61
N VAL A 77 4.56 -2.95 18.44
CA VAL A 77 3.34 -2.79 17.66
C VAL A 77 3.58 -3.14 16.18
N ALA A 78 4.62 -2.57 15.57
CA ALA A 78 4.96 -2.83 14.17
C ALA A 78 5.29 -4.32 13.92
N THR A 79 5.98 -4.97 14.87
CA THR A 79 6.29 -6.41 14.83
C THR A 79 5.00 -7.24 14.86
N ALA A 80 4.05 -6.90 15.74
CA ALA A 80 2.77 -7.60 15.81
C ALA A 80 1.96 -7.47 14.51
N PHE A 81 1.95 -6.28 13.90
CA PHE A 81 1.30 -6.07 12.59
C PHE A 81 1.99 -6.84 11.47
N LEU A 82 3.32 -6.89 11.44
CA LEU A 82 4.04 -7.65 10.43
C LEU A 82 3.81 -9.16 10.57
N ASN A 83 3.80 -9.69 11.79
CA ASN A 83 3.54 -11.11 12.06
C ASN A 83 2.20 -11.60 11.48
N ARG A 84 1.20 -10.73 11.36
CA ARG A 84 -0.08 -11.05 10.73
C ARG A 84 0.07 -11.56 9.27
N TYR A 85 1.11 -11.13 8.57
CA TYR A 85 1.35 -11.47 7.16
C TYR A 85 2.37 -12.60 6.99
N LEU A 86 2.99 -13.08 8.08
CA LEU A 86 4.02 -14.11 8.03
C LEU A 86 3.41 -15.49 8.33
N TRP A 87 3.53 -16.38 7.36
CA TRP A 87 3.00 -17.73 7.45
C TRP A 87 4.01 -18.74 6.96
N LYS A 88 4.07 -19.89 7.61
CA LYS A 88 4.85 -21.03 7.13
C LYS A 88 4.10 -21.76 6.00
N PRO A 89 4.81 -22.55 5.17
CA PRO A 89 4.17 -23.33 4.11
C PRO A 89 3.10 -24.32 4.60
N ASP A 90 3.16 -24.71 5.87
CA ASP A 90 2.19 -25.59 6.53
C ASP A 90 0.91 -24.86 6.99
N GLY A 91 0.81 -23.54 6.77
CA GLY A 91 -0.33 -22.73 7.18
C GLY A 91 -0.32 -22.31 8.64
N THR A 92 0.80 -22.52 9.36
CA THR A 92 0.96 -22.01 10.74
C THR A 92 1.53 -20.59 10.74
N PRO A 93 1.09 -19.70 11.67
CA PRO A 93 1.69 -18.38 11.80
C PRO A 93 3.19 -18.46 12.10
N LEU A 94 3.95 -17.56 11.47
CA LEU A 94 5.37 -17.37 11.77
C LEU A 94 5.53 -16.09 12.59
N GLU A 95 6.06 -16.22 13.79
CA GLU A 95 6.42 -15.06 14.62
C GLU A 95 7.88 -14.68 14.39
N LEU A 96 8.15 -13.40 14.25
CA LEU A 96 9.51 -12.88 14.17
C LEU A 96 10.22 -13.11 15.50
N ASN A 97 11.40 -13.71 15.43
CA ASN A 97 12.29 -13.83 16.58
C ASN A 97 12.90 -12.46 16.91
N LEU A 98 13.12 -12.19 18.19
CA LEU A 98 13.81 -10.97 18.68
C LEU A 98 15.21 -10.77 18.05
N ALA A 99 15.86 -11.85 17.58
CA ALA A 99 17.14 -11.79 16.88
C ALA A 99 17.00 -11.42 15.39
N THR A 100 15.79 -11.40 14.85
CA THR A 100 15.56 -11.08 13.43
C THR A 100 15.73 -9.58 13.21
N GLN A 101 16.58 -9.24 12.24
CA GLN A 101 16.86 -7.85 11.88
C GLN A 101 16.38 -7.57 10.46
N PRO A 102 15.87 -6.37 10.17
CA PRO A 102 15.57 -5.95 8.82
C PRO A 102 16.86 -5.74 8.01
N LEU A 103 16.72 -5.44 6.72
CA LEU A 103 17.82 -4.92 5.91
C LEU A 103 18.49 -3.74 6.62
N SER A 104 19.83 -3.72 6.62
CA SER A 104 20.53 -2.61 7.27
C SER A 104 20.30 -1.29 6.52
N ALA A 105 20.20 -0.18 7.24
CA ALA A 105 20.07 1.14 6.66
C ALA A 105 21.22 1.47 5.69
N ALA A 106 22.45 0.99 6.00
CA ALA A 106 23.62 1.16 5.15
C ALA A 106 23.47 0.47 3.78
N THR A 107 22.83 -0.68 3.73
CA THR A 107 22.56 -1.41 2.47
C THR A 107 21.64 -0.62 1.55
N LEU A 108 20.67 0.11 2.11
CA LEU A 108 19.75 0.94 1.32
C LEU A 108 20.38 2.24 0.82
N VAL A 109 21.29 2.84 1.59
CA VAL A 109 22.00 4.07 1.17
C VAL A 109 22.86 3.82 -0.08
N GLY A 110 23.39 2.61 -0.24
CA GLY A 110 24.22 2.24 -1.40
C GLY A 110 23.43 1.84 -2.65
N GLN A 111 22.11 1.70 -2.56
CA GLN A 111 21.30 1.32 -3.70
C GLN A 111 20.96 2.54 -4.57
N ALA A 112 21.14 2.37 -5.89
CA ALA A 112 20.67 3.37 -6.85
C ALA A 112 19.15 3.58 -6.73
N PRO A 113 18.68 4.82 -6.89
CA PRO A 113 17.24 5.08 -6.91
C PRO A 113 16.53 4.20 -7.94
N LYS A 114 15.41 3.59 -7.56
CA LYS A 114 14.61 2.81 -8.50
C LYS A 114 14.12 3.71 -9.65
N PRO A 115 14.28 3.30 -10.92
CA PRO A 115 13.92 4.13 -12.05
C PRO A 115 12.42 4.35 -12.12
N MET A 116 11.98 5.58 -11.99
CA MET A 116 10.58 5.96 -12.12
C MET A 116 10.19 6.09 -13.59
N TYR A 117 9.03 5.55 -13.94
CA TYR A 117 8.46 5.73 -15.28
C TYR A 117 8.24 7.22 -15.59
N THR A 118 8.86 7.69 -16.68
CA THR A 118 8.82 9.10 -17.12
C THR A 118 7.84 9.37 -18.26
N GLY A 119 7.24 8.33 -18.82
CA GLY A 119 6.27 8.45 -19.92
C GLY A 119 4.90 9.00 -19.47
N PRO A 120 3.97 9.14 -20.43
CA PRO A 120 2.62 9.61 -20.14
C PRO A 120 1.86 8.58 -19.31
N VAL A 121 1.28 9.04 -18.18
CA VAL A 121 0.53 8.17 -17.25
C VAL A 121 -0.72 7.59 -17.92
N ASP A 122 -1.29 8.29 -18.90
CA ASP A 122 -2.48 7.84 -19.62
C ASP A 122 -2.29 6.48 -20.29
N SER A 123 -1.08 6.18 -20.78
CA SER A 123 -0.78 4.87 -21.37
C SER A 123 -0.83 3.72 -20.35
N LEU A 124 -0.40 3.96 -19.11
CA LEU A 124 -0.49 3.01 -18.02
C LEU A 124 -1.95 2.82 -17.56
N VAL A 125 -2.67 3.92 -17.45
CA VAL A 125 -4.10 3.89 -17.07
C VAL A 125 -4.91 3.13 -18.10
N ALA A 126 -4.68 3.35 -19.42
CA ALA A 126 -5.42 2.67 -20.48
C ALA A 126 -5.30 1.13 -20.43
N GLN A 127 -4.17 0.62 -19.94
CA GLN A 127 -3.90 -0.82 -19.79
C GLN A 127 -4.25 -1.38 -18.41
N HIS A 128 -4.79 -0.55 -17.51
CA HIS A 128 -5.03 -0.96 -16.14
C HIS A 128 -6.14 -2.03 -16.06
N PRO A 129 -5.92 -3.18 -15.35
CA PRO A 129 -6.86 -4.30 -15.31
C PRO A 129 -8.27 -3.94 -14.83
N TYR A 130 -8.39 -2.95 -13.95
CA TYR A 130 -9.68 -2.48 -13.46
C TYR A 130 -10.55 -1.90 -14.59
N LEU A 131 -9.95 -1.20 -15.57
CA LEU A 131 -10.68 -0.70 -16.73
C LEU A 131 -11.13 -1.84 -17.64
N GLY A 132 -10.38 -2.94 -17.69
CA GLY A 132 -10.79 -4.18 -18.35
C GLY A 132 -12.11 -4.72 -17.79
N ILE A 133 -12.26 -4.75 -16.47
CA ILE A 133 -13.50 -5.18 -15.81
C ILE A 133 -14.69 -4.31 -16.22
N LEU A 134 -14.51 -2.99 -16.27
CA LEU A 134 -15.57 -2.06 -16.70
C LEU A 134 -15.92 -2.22 -18.18
N ASN A 135 -14.92 -2.47 -19.04
CA ASN A 135 -15.17 -2.77 -20.46
C ASN A 135 -16.00 -4.05 -20.61
N PHE A 136 -15.63 -5.15 -19.94
CA PHE A 136 -16.45 -6.38 -19.93
C PHE A 136 -17.87 -6.13 -19.41
N LYS A 137 -18.05 -5.31 -18.37
CA LYS A 137 -19.38 -4.94 -17.88
C LYS A 137 -20.19 -4.21 -18.95
N LEU A 138 -19.56 -3.32 -19.73
CA LEU A 138 -20.20 -2.63 -20.85
C LEU A 138 -20.58 -3.61 -21.96
N ASP A 139 -19.74 -4.60 -22.28
CA ASP A 139 -20.02 -5.62 -23.28
C ASP A 139 -21.22 -6.49 -22.86
N VAL A 140 -21.29 -6.91 -21.58
CA VAL A 140 -22.42 -7.64 -21.03
C VAL A 140 -23.71 -6.82 -21.12
N LEU A 141 -23.66 -5.54 -20.75
CA LEU A 141 -24.81 -4.65 -20.85
C LEU A 141 -25.25 -4.40 -22.32
N ALA A 142 -24.32 -4.40 -23.27
CA ALA A 142 -24.62 -4.30 -24.70
C ALA A 142 -25.36 -5.56 -25.20
N ILE A 143 -24.99 -6.75 -24.71
CA ILE A 143 -25.71 -8.00 -24.98
C ILE A 143 -27.09 -7.98 -24.35
N GLU A 144 -27.20 -7.57 -23.05
CA GLU A 144 -28.49 -7.42 -22.37
C GLU A 144 -29.42 -6.46 -23.10
N LYS A 145 -28.89 -5.33 -23.62
CA LYS A 145 -29.68 -4.40 -24.43
C LYS A 145 -30.23 -5.06 -25.69
N ARG A 146 -29.38 -5.81 -26.42
CA ARG A 146 -29.85 -6.55 -27.61
C ARG A 146 -30.92 -7.57 -27.26
N TYR A 147 -30.71 -8.33 -26.19
CA TYR A 147 -31.72 -9.29 -25.71
C TYR A 147 -33.05 -8.60 -25.40
N ASN A 148 -33.03 -7.51 -24.63
CA ASN A 148 -34.25 -6.76 -24.30
C ASN A 148 -34.93 -6.15 -25.55
N GLN A 149 -34.16 -5.78 -26.58
CA GLN A 149 -34.66 -5.33 -27.87
C GLN A 149 -35.34 -6.47 -28.64
N GLU A 150 -34.80 -7.70 -28.61
CA GLU A 150 -35.42 -8.87 -29.23
C GLU A 150 -36.73 -9.22 -28.54
N GLN A 151 -36.88 -9.00 -27.23
CA GLN A 151 -38.13 -9.21 -26.50
C GLN A 151 -39.28 -8.27 -26.95
N LEU A 152 -38.96 -7.22 -27.72
CA LEU A 152 -40.01 -6.36 -28.36
C LEU A 152 -40.62 -6.99 -29.60
N LYS A 153 -39.99 -8.05 -30.14
CA LYS A 153 -40.46 -8.74 -31.34
C LYS A 153 -41.44 -9.86 -30.96
N PRO A 154 -42.37 -10.26 -31.88
CA PRO A 154 -43.20 -11.43 -31.68
C PRO A 154 -42.31 -12.68 -31.50
N GLN A 155 -42.63 -13.50 -30.53
CA GLN A 155 -42.02 -14.82 -30.34
C GLN A 155 -42.82 -15.83 -31.13
N ILE A 156 -42.16 -16.51 -32.05
CA ILE A 156 -42.75 -17.59 -32.86
C ILE A 156 -42.08 -18.88 -32.45
N GLU A 157 -42.85 -19.83 -31.95
CA GLU A 157 -42.41 -21.14 -31.56
C GLU A 157 -42.99 -22.20 -32.47
N LEU A 158 -42.15 -23.00 -33.07
CA LEU A 158 -42.52 -24.17 -33.87
C LEU A 158 -42.25 -25.42 -33.04
N LYS A 159 -43.32 -26.16 -32.72
CA LYS A 159 -43.22 -27.44 -32.00
C LYS A 159 -43.49 -28.56 -32.97
N TYR A 160 -42.59 -29.52 -33.00
CA TYR A 160 -42.74 -30.77 -33.73
C TYR A 160 -42.46 -31.94 -32.80
N ASN A 161 -43.53 -32.76 -32.55
CA ASN A 161 -43.42 -33.98 -31.77
C ASN A 161 -43.59 -35.15 -32.74
N PHE A 162 -42.51 -35.89 -32.96
CA PHE A 162 -42.56 -37.18 -33.66
C PHE A 162 -42.83 -38.28 -32.61
N LEU A 163 -43.66 -39.23 -32.85
CA LEU A 163 -44.16 -40.23 -31.91
C LEU A 163 -45.13 -39.65 -30.84
N ASN A 164 -46.22 -39.10 -31.33
CA ASN A 164 -47.32 -38.71 -30.45
C ASN A 164 -48.22 -39.92 -30.18
N GLU A 165 -48.92 -39.92 -29.02
CA GLU A 165 -49.92 -40.98 -28.73
C GLU A 165 -50.98 -41.00 -29.79
N PRO A 166 -51.42 -42.21 -30.29
CA PRO A 166 -52.52 -42.34 -31.22
C PRO A 166 -53.80 -41.70 -30.66
N ILE A 167 -54.52 -40.92 -31.47
CA ILE A 167 -55.74 -40.22 -31.04
C ILE A 167 -56.91 -41.19 -30.76
N GLN A 168 -56.80 -42.41 -31.24
CA GLN A 168 -57.76 -43.48 -30.93
C GLN A 168 -57.22 -44.44 -29.90
N TYR A 169 -58.00 -44.63 -28.82
CA TYR A 169 -57.71 -45.62 -27.80
C TYR A 169 -57.87 -47.05 -28.37
N ASN A 170 -56.80 -47.52 -29.03
CA ASN A 170 -56.71 -48.91 -29.49
C ASN A 170 -55.49 -49.53 -28.86
N PRO A 171 -55.59 -50.46 -27.92
CA PRO A 171 -54.44 -51.11 -27.24
C PRO A 171 -53.52 -51.94 -28.17
N LEU A 172 -53.99 -52.17 -29.42
CA LEU A 172 -53.17 -52.83 -30.44
C LEU A 172 -52.61 -51.88 -31.48
N ALA A 173 -52.78 -50.56 -31.34
CA ALA A 173 -52.21 -49.59 -32.24
C ALA A 173 -50.72 -49.47 -31.98
N GLN A 174 -49.89 -49.96 -32.92
CA GLN A 174 -48.46 -49.73 -32.91
C GLN A 174 -48.17 -48.31 -33.30
N PHE A 175 -47.22 -47.64 -32.61
CA PHE A 175 -46.76 -46.33 -32.99
C PHE A 175 -46.20 -46.39 -34.42
N SER A 176 -46.78 -45.51 -35.30
CA SER A 176 -46.31 -45.35 -36.67
C SER A 176 -45.46 -44.12 -36.81
N ILE A 177 -44.56 -44.11 -37.81
CA ILE A 177 -43.74 -42.96 -38.17
C ILE A 177 -44.62 -41.76 -38.60
N ASN A 178 -45.89 -41.99 -38.89
CA ASN A 178 -46.90 -40.98 -39.23
C ASN A 178 -47.60 -40.37 -38.00
N ASP A 179 -47.33 -40.88 -36.79
CA ASP A 179 -47.89 -40.35 -35.54
C ASP A 179 -47.11 -39.13 -35.08
N TYR A 180 -47.15 -38.07 -35.85
CA TYR A 180 -46.48 -36.82 -35.54
C TYR A 180 -47.51 -35.70 -35.29
N LYS A 181 -47.12 -34.73 -34.46
CA LYS A 181 -47.88 -33.54 -34.19
C LYS A 181 -47.01 -32.31 -34.33
N TRP A 182 -47.41 -31.36 -35.10
CA TRP A 182 -46.77 -30.08 -35.18
C TRP A 182 -47.72 -28.97 -34.75
N GLY A 183 -47.17 -27.90 -34.23
CA GLY A 183 -47.93 -26.72 -33.80
C GLY A 183 -47.09 -25.46 -33.97
N VAL A 184 -47.73 -24.39 -34.32
CA VAL A 184 -47.14 -23.05 -34.37
C VAL A 184 -47.83 -22.21 -33.32
N SER A 185 -47.05 -21.61 -32.43
CA SER A 185 -47.56 -20.61 -31.50
C SER A 185 -46.88 -19.28 -31.75
N ALA A 186 -47.65 -18.19 -31.76
CA ALA A 186 -47.12 -16.82 -31.82
C ALA A 186 -47.60 -16.07 -30.58
N GLN A 187 -46.65 -15.50 -29.84
CA GLN A 187 -46.90 -14.72 -28.65
C GLN A 187 -46.31 -13.33 -28.79
N MET A 188 -47.09 -12.30 -28.52
CA MET A 188 -46.65 -10.91 -28.51
C MET A 188 -47.31 -10.16 -27.36
N PRO A 189 -46.55 -9.46 -26.49
CA PRO A 189 -47.13 -8.60 -25.45
C PRO A 189 -47.89 -7.42 -26.09
N LEU A 190 -49.15 -7.23 -25.72
CA LEU A 190 -50.01 -6.23 -26.34
C LEU A 190 -49.56 -4.79 -26.11
N PHE A 191 -49.01 -4.46 -24.90
CA PHE A 191 -48.69 -3.09 -24.52
C PHE A 191 -47.18 -2.79 -24.52
N LEU A 192 -46.30 -3.80 -24.58
CA LEU A 192 -44.84 -3.67 -24.61
C LEU A 192 -44.25 -2.72 -23.56
N ARG A 193 -44.98 -2.40 -22.47
CA ARG A 193 -44.55 -1.42 -21.45
C ARG A 193 -43.37 -1.95 -20.67
N LYS A 194 -43.40 -3.22 -20.26
CA LYS A 194 -42.34 -3.89 -19.50
C LYS A 194 -41.08 -3.99 -20.34
N GLU A 195 -41.19 -4.42 -21.56
CA GLU A 195 -40.08 -4.64 -22.50
C GLU A 195 -39.42 -3.31 -22.88
N ARG A 196 -40.22 -2.27 -23.15
CA ARG A 196 -39.68 -0.91 -23.39
C ARG A 196 -39.00 -0.34 -22.16
N ALA A 197 -39.55 -0.56 -20.96
CA ALA A 197 -38.90 -0.14 -19.70
C ALA A 197 -37.58 -0.87 -19.48
N ALA A 198 -37.48 -2.18 -19.77
CA ALA A 198 -36.23 -2.96 -19.69
C ALA A 198 -35.16 -2.43 -20.63
N VAL A 199 -35.51 -2.10 -21.87
CA VAL A 199 -34.58 -1.49 -22.82
C VAL A 199 -34.08 -0.13 -22.32
N GLN A 200 -34.98 0.71 -21.80
CA GLN A 200 -34.60 2.02 -21.28
C GLN A 200 -33.74 1.90 -20.03
N GLN A 201 -34.07 0.98 -19.13
CA GLN A 201 -33.27 0.71 -17.94
C GLN A 201 -31.85 0.26 -18.31
N THR A 202 -31.69 -0.63 -19.30
CA THR A 202 -30.38 -1.08 -19.73
C THR A 202 -29.57 0.02 -20.40
N LYS A 203 -30.23 0.94 -21.17
CA LYS A 203 -29.56 2.13 -21.70
C LYS A 203 -29.00 3.01 -20.57
N LEU A 204 -29.77 3.27 -19.53
CA LEU A 204 -29.31 4.06 -18.37
C LEU A 204 -28.16 3.38 -17.63
N LYS A 205 -28.20 2.04 -17.49
CA LYS A 205 -27.07 1.27 -16.93
C LYS A 205 -25.79 1.41 -17.76
N ILE A 206 -25.90 1.42 -19.08
CA ILE A 206 -24.76 1.63 -20.00
C ILE A 206 -24.19 3.05 -19.79
N GLU A 207 -25.01 4.08 -19.76
CA GLU A 207 -24.60 5.45 -19.51
C GLU A 207 -23.92 5.58 -18.14
N GLN A 208 -24.54 5.04 -17.09
CA GLN A 208 -23.96 5.02 -15.75
C GLN A 208 -22.59 4.35 -15.73
N THR A 209 -22.44 3.17 -16.34
CA THR A 209 -21.16 2.45 -16.39
C THR A 209 -20.12 3.19 -17.23
N THR A 210 -20.56 3.92 -18.25
CA THR A 210 -19.66 4.77 -19.05
C THR A 210 -19.11 5.93 -18.23
N PHE A 211 -19.95 6.59 -17.44
CA PHE A 211 -19.50 7.64 -16.52
C PHE A 211 -18.62 7.08 -15.38
N GLU A 212 -18.99 5.92 -14.82
CA GLU A 212 -18.15 5.21 -13.84
C GLU A 212 -16.73 4.93 -14.40
N ARG A 213 -16.65 4.54 -15.67
CA ARG A 213 -15.37 4.30 -16.35
C ARG A 213 -14.58 5.60 -16.53
N GLN A 214 -15.23 6.70 -16.93
CA GLN A 214 -14.57 7.99 -17.09
C GLN A 214 -14.04 8.53 -15.76
N ASP A 215 -14.83 8.47 -14.71
CA ASP A 215 -14.45 8.85 -13.35
C ASP A 215 -13.25 8.01 -12.86
N ARG A 216 -13.27 6.70 -13.11
CA ARG A 216 -12.16 5.82 -12.71
C ARG A 216 -10.87 6.11 -13.47
N ILE A 217 -10.93 6.50 -14.75
CA ILE A 217 -9.77 6.95 -15.51
C ILE A 217 -9.17 8.20 -14.86
N ALA A 218 -10.01 9.19 -14.55
CA ALA A 218 -9.57 10.42 -13.91
C ALA A 218 -8.95 10.16 -12.52
N GLU A 219 -9.60 9.31 -11.72
CA GLU A 219 -9.11 8.91 -10.38
C GLU A 219 -7.74 8.21 -10.46
N LEU A 220 -7.59 7.21 -11.35
CA LEU A 220 -6.32 6.49 -11.53
C LEU A 220 -5.21 7.41 -12.02
N THR A 221 -5.52 8.29 -12.98
CA THR A 221 -4.55 9.29 -13.48
C THR A 221 -4.08 10.19 -12.36
N ALA A 222 -4.99 10.74 -11.56
CA ALA A 222 -4.65 11.60 -10.43
C ALA A 222 -3.81 10.85 -9.36
N LYS A 223 -4.19 9.61 -9.01
CA LYS A 223 -3.45 8.79 -8.05
C LYS A 223 -2.03 8.46 -8.53
N MET A 224 -1.86 8.12 -9.81
CA MET A 224 -0.55 7.82 -10.37
C MET A 224 0.34 9.07 -10.44
N LEU A 225 -0.22 10.23 -10.84
CA LEU A 225 0.53 11.49 -10.86
C LEU A 225 0.96 11.90 -9.44
N SER A 226 0.07 11.78 -8.45
CA SER A 226 0.38 12.05 -7.04
C SER A 226 1.49 11.12 -6.53
N ALA A 227 1.34 9.80 -6.71
CA ALA A 227 2.33 8.83 -6.26
C ALA A 227 3.71 9.07 -6.88
N ARG A 228 3.76 9.40 -8.18
CA ARG A 228 5.01 9.78 -8.85
C ARG A 228 5.65 11.02 -8.24
N ALA A 229 4.86 12.06 -8.02
CA ALA A 229 5.34 13.31 -7.44
C ALA A 229 5.84 13.10 -5.98
N GLU A 230 5.08 12.35 -5.18
CA GLU A 230 5.44 12.00 -3.80
C GLU A 230 6.76 11.23 -3.75
N TYR A 231 6.94 10.23 -4.60
CA TYR A 231 8.17 9.42 -4.65
C TYR A 231 9.38 10.25 -5.05
N LEU A 232 9.28 11.03 -6.13
CA LEU A 232 10.38 11.90 -6.59
C LEU A 232 10.76 12.95 -5.55
N ASN A 233 9.78 13.49 -4.83
CA ASN A 233 10.04 14.40 -3.73
C ASN A 233 10.73 13.68 -2.54
N ALA A 234 10.26 12.49 -2.17
CA ALA A 234 10.86 11.72 -1.09
C ALA A 234 12.32 11.36 -1.39
N GLN A 235 12.65 11.01 -2.63
CA GLN A 235 14.03 10.78 -3.05
C GLN A 235 14.91 12.03 -2.88
N LYS A 236 14.42 13.19 -3.31
CA LYS A 236 15.14 14.47 -3.11
C LYS A 236 15.35 14.77 -1.63
N GLN A 237 14.34 14.55 -0.81
CA GLN A 237 14.42 14.75 0.63
C GLN A 237 15.42 13.78 1.27
N LEU A 238 15.46 12.51 0.83
CA LEU A 238 16.43 11.53 1.32
C LEU A 238 17.87 11.98 1.07
N VAL A 239 18.18 12.49 -0.13
CA VAL A 239 19.51 13.04 -0.45
C VAL A 239 19.86 14.20 0.48
N ILE A 240 18.96 15.18 0.63
CA ILE A 240 19.15 16.35 1.47
C ILE A 240 19.39 15.95 2.94
N TYR A 241 18.56 15.03 3.48
CA TYR A 241 18.71 14.58 4.87
C TYR A 241 19.97 13.75 5.08
N THR A 242 20.41 12.98 4.08
CA THR A 242 21.69 12.24 4.14
C THR A 242 22.88 13.20 4.22
N GLU A 243 22.89 14.24 3.40
CA GLU A 243 23.92 15.28 3.45
C GLU A 243 23.85 16.09 4.77
N ASN A 244 22.65 16.40 5.23
CA ASN A 244 22.43 17.08 6.50
C ASN A 244 22.95 16.25 7.69
N ALA A 245 22.64 14.93 7.72
CA ALA A 245 23.14 14.04 8.76
C ALA A 245 24.68 13.94 8.75
N ALA A 246 25.32 13.90 7.59
CA ALA A 246 26.76 13.93 7.48
C ALA A 246 27.36 15.26 7.99
N SER A 247 26.71 16.37 7.69
CA SER A 247 27.15 17.72 8.11
C SER A 247 26.95 17.94 9.62
N THR A 248 25.83 17.52 10.19
CA THR A 248 25.56 17.61 11.64
C THR A 248 26.52 16.72 12.43
N LYS A 249 26.88 15.54 11.90
CA LYS A 249 27.88 14.67 12.53
C LYS A 249 29.28 15.32 12.55
N LYS A 250 29.68 15.98 11.46
CA LYS A 250 30.96 16.73 11.41
C LYS A 250 30.94 17.91 12.40
N LEU A 251 29.82 18.62 12.46
CA LEU A 251 29.66 19.75 13.37
C LEU A 251 29.72 19.31 14.84
N LEU A 252 29.09 18.17 15.17
CA LEU A 252 29.17 17.57 16.50
C LEU A 252 30.63 17.20 16.87
N ALA A 253 31.34 16.57 15.94
CA ALA A 253 32.76 16.22 16.18
C ALA A 253 33.63 17.46 16.46
N ALA A 254 33.41 18.55 15.72
CA ALA A 254 34.12 19.81 15.96
C ALA A 254 33.76 20.42 17.33
N GLU A 255 32.47 20.39 17.71
CA GLU A 255 32.00 20.91 19.00
C GLU A 255 32.56 20.10 20.19
N LEU A 256 32.69 18.77 20.04
CA LEU A 256 33.31 17.92 21.04
C LEU A 256 34.79 18.29 21.26
N ASN A 257 35.54 18.55 20.19
CA ASN A 257 36.95 19.01 20.30
C ASN A 257 37.04 20.36 21.04
N LEU A 258 36.13 21.33 20.72
CA LEU A 258 36.08 22.62 21.42
C LEU A 258 35.73 22.45 22.90
N PHE A 259 34.84 21.51 23.20
CA PHE A 259 34.47 21.21 24.58
C PHE A 259 35.64 20.60 25.39
N GLU A 260 36.44 19.72 24.78
CA GLU A 260 37.64 19.14 25.39
C GLU A 260 38.71 20.18 25.65
N THR A 261 38.85 21.20 24.79
CA THR A 261 39.81 22.32 24.99
C THR A 261 39.26 23.40 25.95
N GLY A 262 38.02 23.27 26.41
CA GLY A 262 37.40 24.26 27.31
C GLY A 262 36.80 25.49 26.60
N GLU A 263 36.81 25.49 25.28
CA GLU A 263 36.27 26.61 24.45
C GLU A 263 34.78 26.52 24.17
N SER A 264 34.13 25.44 24.62
CA SER A 264 32.68 25.24 24.46
C SER A 264 32.03 24.80 25.75
N SER A 265 30.68 24.80 25.78
CA SER A 265 29.85 24.38 26.92
C SER A 265 29.16 23.04 26.67
N LEU A 266 28.80 22.34 27.77
CA LEU A 266 28.00 21.12 27.71
C LEU A 266 26.65 21.36 26.96
N PHE A 267 26.06 22.53 27.17
CA PHE A 267 24.82 22.92 26.47
C PHE A 267 24.98 22.90 24.93
N MET A 268 26.09 23.45 24.42
CA MET A 268 26.35 23.45 22.97
C MET A 268 26.56 22.03 22.44
N VAL A 269 27.31 21.21 23.14
CA VAL A 269 27.51 19.80 22.80
C VAL A 269 26.16 19.06 22.75
N ASN A 270 25.32 19.21 23.78
CA ASN A 270 24.00 18.57 23.85
C ASN A 270 23.08 19.01 22.71
N MET A 271 23.12 20.30 22.33
CA MET A 271 22.35 20.83 21.22
C MET A 271 22.81 20.23 19.86
N ARG A 272 24.14 20.16 19.62
CA ARG A 272 24.71 19.57 18.38
C ARG A 272 24.42 18.08 18.29
N GLU A 273 24.51 17.38 19.40
CA GLU A 273 24.24 15.96 19.46
C GLU A 273 22.78 15.64 19.22
N SER A 274 21.85 16.39 19.84
CA SER A 274 20.43 16.27 19.57
C SER A 274 20.10 16.51 18.07
N ALA A 275 20.72 17.54 17.46
CA ALA A 275 20.58 17.82 16.04
C ALA A 275 21.10 16.66 15.16
N ALA A 276 22.23 16.03 15.53
CA ALA A 276 22.77 14.90 14.78
C ALA A 276 21.86 13.66 14.87
N PHE A 277 21.29 13.36 16.04
CA PHE A 277 20.35 12.24 16.19
C PHE A 277 19.05 12.49 15.44
N VAL A 278 18.49 13.71 15.51
CA VAL A 278 17.28 14.05 14.74
C VAL A 278 17.54 13.91 13.23
N ALA A 279 18.70 14.35 12.75
CA ALA A 279 19.07 14.20 11.35
C ALA A 279 19.21 12.71 10.94
N ALA A 280 19.81 11.87 11.79
CA ALA A 280 19.93 10.43 11.56
C ALA A 280 18.54 9.74 11.52
N LEU A 281 17.63 10.08 12.43
CA LEU A 281 16.25 9.58 12.43
C LEU A 281 15.51 9.98 11.14
N LYS A 282 15.73 11.20 10.63
CA LYS A 282 15.14 11.65 9.36
C LYS A 282 15.63 10.86 8.16
N VAL A 283 16.89 10.45 8.13
CA VAL A 283 17.40 9.57 7.07
C VAL A 283 16.65 8.23 7.08
N VAL A 284 16.51 7.58 8.22
CA VAL A 284 15.78 6.31 8.36
C VAL A 284 14.31 6.47 7.94
N GLU A 285 13.65 7.54 8.38
CA GLU A 285 12.27 7.86 8.02
C GLU A 285 12.10 7.96 6.49
N TYR A 286 12.97 8.72 5.83
CA TYR A 286 12.85 8.92 4.38
C TYR A 286 13.28 7.69 3.56
N GLN A 287 14.17 6.84 4.09
CA GLN A 287 14.47 5.54 3.49
C GLN A 287 13.20 4.66 3.44
N ALA A 288 12.56 4.45 4.58
CA ALA A 288 11.31 3.69 4.65
C ALA A 288 10.21 4.30 3.77
N LYS A 289 10.07 5.63 3.80
CA LYS A 289 9.08 6.36 3.01
C LYS A 289 9.30 6.21 1.50
N CYS A 290 10.52 6.24 1.01
CA CYS A 290 10.82 6.01 -0.41
C CYS A 290 10.35 4.62 -0.85
N GLU A 291 10.61 3.59 -0.04
CA GLU A 291 10.21 2.22 -0.36
C GLU A 291 8.69 2.03 -0.30
N GLN A 292 8.01 2.61 0.69
CA GLN A 292 6.54 2.61 0.77
C GLN A 292 5.90 3.30 -0.44
N LEU A 293 6.45 4.44 -0.88
CA LEU A 293 5.94 5.16 -2.04
C LEU A 293 6.23 4.42 -3.35
N TRP A 294 7.35 3.70 -3.43
CA TRP A 294 7.62 2.80 -4.54
C TRP A 294 6.60 1.65 -4.62
N LEU A 295 6.30 0.99 -3.50
CA LEU A 295 5.26 -0.04 -3.45
C LEU A 295 3.89 0.51 -3.84
N LYS A 296 3.54 1.72 -3.39
CA LYS A 296 2.31 2.42 -3.80
C LYS A 296 2.25 2.63 -5.31
N TRP A 297 3.38 3.00 -5.92
CA TRP A 297 3.49 3.18 -7.36
C TRP A 297 3.30 1.86 -8.12
N GLU A 298 3.95 0.78 -7.71
CA GLU A 298 3.80 -0.55 -8.31
C GLU A 298 2.37 -1.09 -8.15
N PHE A 299 1.76 -0.86 -6.99
CA PHE A 299 0.36 -1.20 -6.76
C PHE A 299 -0.58 -0.51 -7.75
N LEU A 300 -0.39 0.79 -7.95
CA LEU A 300 -1.19 1.59 -8.89
C LEU A 300 -1.02 1.15 -10.35
N GLN A 301 0.06 0.49 -10.70
CA GLN A 301 0.27 -0.13 -12.02
C GLN A 301 -0.28 -1.56 -12.09
N ALA A 302 -0.79 -2.10 -10.98
CA ALA A 302 -1.17 -3.51 -10.85
C ALA A 302 0.00 -4.48 -11.15
N SER A 303 1.24 -4.10 -10.81
CA SER A 303 2.48 -4.85 -11.13
C SER A 303 3.08 -5.62 -9.94
N LEU A 304 2.54 -5.48 -8.72
CA LEU A 304 3.07 -6.14 -7.52
C LEU A 304 3.01 -7.68 -7.59
N VAL A 305 2.00 -8.20 -8.27
CA VAL A 305 1.82 -9.65 -8.49
C VAL A 305 1.66 -9.86 -9.98
N ARG A 306 2.68 -10.38 -10.61
CA ARG A 306 2.68 -10.84 -12.01
C ARG A 306 2.84 -12.35 -12.05
#